data_994c54c8d1415a7047b68038b70b2ba9
#
_entry.id   994c54c8d1415a7047b68038b70b2ba9
#
_cell.length_a   1.000
_cell.length_b   1.000
_cell.length_c   1.000
_cell.angle_alpha   90.00
_cell.angle_beta   90.00
_cell.angle_gamma   90.00
#
_symmetry.space_group_name_H-M   'P 1'
#
loop_
_entity.id
_entity.type
_entity.pdbx_description
1 polymer ?
#
loop_
_entity_poly.entity_id
_entity_poly.type
_entity_poly.pdbx_seq_one_letter_code
_entity_poly.pdbx_strand_id
1 'polypeptide(L)'
;MLAILNMILMGDGSSNILNKDSLKDFDGKYGFGKTDEDFPADAFVLNPPYSAAGNGMNFVERALSMMKKGYAAIIIQNSAGSGKAKDYCCRILEKHTLLASIKMPIDLFIGKSSVQTNVYVFRVNEAHKRDDVVKFIDFSNDGYTRTNRKKASNNLKDTDHAKERYQEVVDLVRFGKNKLHYLTEKEYYEGTIDPQNGSDWNQAAPIDTKPTLADFKKTVSDYLAWEVSNILKKQSSDEEDGLGK
;
A
#
# COMPACT_ATOMS: atom_id res chain seq x y z
N MET A 1 -24.64 1.95 -16.85
CA MET A 1 -24.27 2.24 -18.28
C MET A 1 -22.77 2.43 -18.47
N LEU A 2 -22.08 3.35 -17.79
CA LEU A 2 -20.63 3.57 -18.00
C LEU A 2 -19.75 2.33 -17.79
N ALA A 3 -20.04 1.51 -16.78
CA ALA A 3 -19.29 0.27 -16.54
C ALA A 3 -19.44 -0.70 -17.73
N ILE A 4 -20.65 -0.90 -18.24
CA ILE A 4 -20.92 -1.75 -19.41
C ILE A 4 -20.15 -1.26 -20.63
N LEU A 5 -20.20 0.06 -20.90
CA LEU A 5 -19.49 0.65 -22.02
C LEU A 5 -17.96 0.43 -21.90
N ASN A 6 -17.41 0.63 -20.71
CA ASN A 6 -15.98 0.39 -20.49
C ASN A 6 -15.59 -1.07 -20.70
N MET A 7 -16.38 -2.03 -20.23
CA MET A 7 -16.13 -3.45 -20.43
C MET A 7 -16.19 -3.84 -21.90
N ILE A 8 -17.15 -3.30 -22.64
CA ILE A 8 -17.25 -3.50 -24.10
C ILE A 8 -15.99 -2.94 -24.80
N LEU A 9 -15.57 -1.72 -24.44
CA LEU A 9 -14.38 -1.08 -25.03
C LEU A 9 -13.08 -1.84 -24.72
N MET A 10 -13.02 -2.54 -23.57
CA MET A 10 -11.90 -3.39 -23.20
C MET A 10 -12.00 -4.82 -23.75
N GLY A 11 -13.04 -5.14 -24.51
CA GLY A 11 -13.22 -6.45 -25.15
C GLY A 11 -13.81 -7.53 -24.24
N ASP A 12 -14.24 -7.18 -23.02
CA ASP A 12 -14.82 -8.14 -22.06
C ASP A 12 -16.34 -8.34 -22.25
N GLY A 13 -17.00 -7.46 -22.99
CA GLY A 13 -18.44 -7.53 -23.22
C GLY A 13 -19.28 -6.91 -22.09
N SER A 14 -20.55 -7.37 -21.97
CA SER A 14 -21.52 -6.81 -21.01
C SER A 14 -22.06 -7.84 -20.03
N SER A 15 -21.50 -9.04 -20.00
CA SER A 15 -21.98 -10.14 -19.15
C SER A 15 -21.69 -9.86 -17.68
N ASN A 16 -22.64 -10.26 -16.82
CA ASN A 16 -22.50 -10.21 -15.36
C ASN A 16 -22.26 -8.82 -14.72
N ILE A 17 -22.58 -7.73 -15.45
CA ILE A 17 -22.53 -6.39 -14.87
C ILE A 17 -23.89 -6.06 -14.24
N LEU A 18 -23.91 -6.03 -12.92
CA LEU A 18 -25.11 -5.81 -12.11
C LEU A 18 -25.20 -4.35 -11.65
N ASN A 19 -26.39 -3.77 -11.72
CA ASN A 19 -26.75 -2.51 -11.08
C ASN A 19 -27.49 -2.82 -9.76
N LYS A 20 -26.73 -3.19 -8.73
CA LYS A 20 -27.27 -3.56 -7.42
C LYS A 20 -26.39 -2.98 -6.29
N ASP A 21 -26.92 -2.91 -5.08
CA ASP A 21 -26.15 -2.64 -3.88
C ASP A 21 -25.27 -3.87 -3.56
N SER A 22 -23.94 -3.70 -3.69
CA SER A 22 -22.99 -4.80 -3.50
C SER A 22 -22.98 -5.36 -2.08
N LEU A 23 -23.42 -4.57 -1.08
CA LEU A 23 -23.46 -5.02 0.32
C LEU A 23 -24.78 -5.73 0.66
N LYS A 24 -25.89 -5.30 0.05
CA LYS A 24 -27.23 -5.77 0.42
C LYS A 24 -27.80 -6.79 -0.56
N ASP A 25 -27.66 -6.51 -1.85
CA ASP A 25 -28.40 -7.20 -2.90
C ASP A 25 -27.57 -8.25 -3.64
N PHE A 26 -26.23 -8.22 -3.51
CA PHE A 26 -25.38 -9.22 -4.14
C PHE A 26 -25.18 -10.40 -3.20
N ASP A 27 -25.58 -11.58 -3.66
CA ASP A 27 -25.58 -12.84 -2.89
C ASP A 27 -24.48 -13.83 -3.30
N GLY A 28 -23.65 -13.48 -4.30
CA GLY A 28 -22.61 -14.36 -4.83
C GLY A 28 -23.12 -15.48 -5.74
N LYS A 29 -24.39 -15.44 -6.14
CA LYS A 29 -25.00 -16.47 -6.98
C LYS A 29 -24.91 -16.13 -8.48
N TYR A 30 -24.89 -17.17 -9.32
CA TYR A 30 -24.96 -17.04 -10.75
C TYR A 30 -26.36 -16.59 -11.20
N GLY A 31 -26.43 -16.06 -12.41
CA GLY A 31 -27.69 -15.71 -13.04
C GLY A 31 -28.51 -14.67 -12.29
N PHE A 32 -27.85 -13.82 -11.49
CA PHE A 32 -28.48 -12.72 -10.76
C PHE A 32 -29.55 -13.16 -9.75
N GLY A 33 -29.29 -14.24 -9.05
CA GLY A 33 -30.25 -14.83 -8.11
C GLY A 33 -31.36 -15.64 -8.79
N LYS A 34 -31.22 -15.97 -10.07
CA LYS A 34 -32.12 -16.88 -10.77
C LYS A 34 -31.79 -18.36 -10.60
N THR A 35 -30.58 -18.63 -10.14
CA THR A 35 -30.10 -19.98 -9.82
C THR A 35 -29.48 -19.99 -8.41
N ASP A 36 -29.47 -21.15 -7.76
CA ASP A 36 -28.79 -21.34 -6.47
C ASP A 36 -27.32 -21.68 -6.61
N GLU A 37 -26.79 -21.66 -7.84
CA GLU A 37 -25.39 -21.94 -8.10
C GLU A 37 -24.50 -20.77 -7.66
N ASP A 38 -23.49 -21.07 -6.84
CA ASP A 38 -22.50 -20.10 -6.45
C ASP A 38 -21.64 -19.68 -7.62
N PHE A 39 -21.26 -18.39 -7.66
CA PHE A 39 -20.34 -17.89 -8.65
C PHE A 39 -18.95 -18.50 -8.41
N PRO A 40 -18.33 -19.21 -9.38
CA PRO A 40 -17.05 -19.90 -9.19
C PRO A 40 -15.85 -18.95 -9.32
N ALA A 41 -15.81 -17.89 -8.48
CA ALA A 41 -14.70 -16.97 -8.50
C ALA A 41 -13.48 -17.56 -7.82
N ASP A 42 -12.37 -17.64 -8.54
CA ASP A 42 -11.02 -17.98 -8.02
C ASP A 42 -10.14 -16.75 -7.83
N ALA A 43 -10.54 -15.61 -8.37
CA ALA A 43 -9.86 -14.33 -8.21
C ALA A 43 -10.86 -13.20 -7.96
N PHE A 44 -10.48 -12.29 -7.08
CA PHE A 44 -11.27 -11.11 -6.75
C PHE A 44 -10.38 -9.86 -6.73
N VAL A 45 -10.83 -8.82 -7.43
CA VAL A 45 -10.14 -7.52 -7.44
C VAL A 45 -11.14 -6.44 -7.06
N LEU A 46 -10.79 -5.60 -6.08
CA LEU A 46 -11.68 -4.57 -5.56
C LEU A 46 -10.96 -3.24 -5.34
N ASN A 47 -11.64 -2.16 -5.70
CA ASN A 47 -11.36 -0.81 -5.27
C ASN A 47 -12.64 -0.26 -4.59
N PRO A 48 -12.79 -0.41 -3.26
CA PRO A 48 -13.99 -0.01 -2.55
C PRO A 48 -14.08 1.52 -2.38
N PRO A 49 -15.27 2.06 -2.09
CA PRO A 49 -15.40 3.46 -1.73
C PRO A 49 -14.78 3.72 -0.35
N TYR A 50 -13.75 4.58 -0.28
CA TYR A 50 -12.98 4.86 0.94
C TYR A 50 -13.78 5.61 2.03
N SER A 51 -14.93 6.18 1.70
CA SER A 51 -15.85 6.81 2.63
C SER A 51 -16.78 5.85 3.36
N ALA A 52 -16.78 4.56 2.98
CA ALA A 52 -17.63 3.56 3.60
C ALA A 52 -17.07 3.09 4.97
N ALA A 53 -17.85 2.28 5.67
CA ALA A 53 -17.48 1.76 6.99
C ALA A 53 -16.12 1.03 6.96
N GLY A 54 -15.28 1.31 7.95
CA GLY A 54 -13.92 0.79 8.00
C GLY A 54 -13.07 1.23 6.82
N ASN A 55 -13.28 2.44 6.29
CA ASN A 55 -12.64 2.95 5.08
C ASN A 55 -12.83 2.04 3.84
N GLY A 56 -13.95 1.33 3.76
CA GLY A 56 -14.28 0.39 2.69
C GLY A 56 -14.01 -1.08 3.03
N MET A 57 -13.48 -1.39 4.22
CA MET A 57 -13.22 -2.78 4.63
C MET A 57 -14.49 -3.62 4.78
N ASN A 58 -15.67 -3.01 4.99
CA ASN A 58 -16.95 -3.70 4.96
C ASN A 58 -17.24 -4.34 3.58
N PHE A 59 -16.83 -3.71 2.48
CA PHE A 59 -16.92 -4.30 1.14
C PHE A 59 -15.93 -5.46 0.97
N VAL A 60 -14.73 -5.32 1.52
CA VAL A 60 -13.69 -6.36 1.48
C VAL A 60 -14.17 -7.61 2.23
N GLU A 61 -14.63 -7.46 3.47
CA GLU A 61 -15.15 -8.56 4.28
C GLU A 61 -16.32 -9.26 3.58
N ARG A 62 -17.26 -8.48 3.00
CA ARG A 62 -18.40 -9.03 2.26
C ARG A 62 -17.95 -9.83 1.03
N ALA A 63 -17.03 -9.28 0.23
CA ALA A 63 -16.54 -9.93 -0.97
C ALA A 63 -15.78 -11.22 -0.67
N LEU A 64 -14.86 -11.19 0.29
CA LEU A 64 -14.11 -12.38 0.71
C LEU A 64 -15.04 -13.48 1.24
N SER A 65 -16.14 -13.12 1.94
CA SER A 65 -17.11 -14.09 2.46
C SER A 65 -17.87 -14.87 1.39
N MET A 66 -17.90 -14.37 0.14
CA MET A 66 -18.56 -15.02 -1.00
C MET A 66 -17.65 -15.98 -1.75
N MET A 67 -16.35 -15.91 -1.55
CA MET A 67 -15.38 -16.79 -2.21
C MET A 67 -15.17 -18.07 -1.42
N LYS A 68 -15.09 -19.21 -2.13
CA LYS A 68 -14.78 -20.50 -1.51
C LYS A 68 -13.28 -20.81 -1.48
N LYS A 69 -12.52 -20.29 -2.44
CA LYS A 69 -11.07 -20.49 -2.60
C LYS A 69 -10.49 -19.39 -3.45
N GLY A 70 -9.17 -19.36 -3.60
CA GLY A 70 -8.45 -18.51 -4.52
C GLY A 70 -7.82 -17.28 -3.85
N TYR A 71 -7.66 -16.21 -4.61
CA TYR A 71 -6.92 -15.04 -4.19
C TYR A 71 -7.72 -13.76 -4.38
N ALA A 72 -7.47 -12.78 -3.53
CA ALA A 72 -8.05 -11.45 -3.66
C ALA A 72 -6.96 -10.38 -3.61
N ALA A 73 -7.11 -9.33 -4.43
CA ALA A 73 -6.27 -8.14 -4.40
C ALA A 73 -7.14 -6.90 -4.26
N ILE A 74 -6.90 -6.14 -3.19
CA ILE A 74 -7.74 -5.00 -2.80
C ILE A 74 -6.90 -3.75 -2.73
N ILE A 75 -7.25 -2.71 -3.50
CA ILE A 75 -6.64 -1.40 -3.33
C ILE A 75 -7.50 -0.53 -2.42
N ILE A 76 -6.92 -0.04 -1.33
CA ILE A 76 -7.65 0.69 -0.28
C ILE A 76 -6.73 1.71 0.39
N GLN A 77 -7.31 2.65 1.16
CA GLN A 77 -6.51 3.59 1.94
C GLN A 77 -5.58 2.88 2.93
N ASN A 78 -4.34 3.34 3.00
CA ASN A 78 -3.34 2.86 3.96
C ASN A 78 -3.86 2.84 5.42
N SER A 79 -4.63 3.85 5.80
CA SER A 79 -5.19 3.97 7.14
C SER A 79 -6.13 2.81 7.55
N ALA A 80 -6.68 2.07 6.61
CA ALA A 80 -7.50 0.90 6.90
C ALA A 80 -6.68 -0.21 7.59
N GLY A 81 -5.48 -0.49 7.11
CA GLY A 81 -4.56 -1.47 7.73
C GLY A 81 -3.73 -0.91 8.88
N SER A 82 -3.89 0.38 9.23
CA SER A 82 -3.17 1.06 10.31
C SER A 82 -4.08 1.40 11.50
N GLY A 83 -5.17 0.65 11.70
CA GLY A 83 -6.03 0.71 12.87
C GLY A 83 -7.41 1.31 12.67
N LYS A 84 -7.67 2.13 11.62
CA LYS A 84 -9.00 2.70 11.40
C LYS A 84 -10.09 1.66 11.10
N ALA A 85 -9.71 0.49 10.65
CA ALA A 85 -10.61 -0.62 10.37
C ALA A 85 -10.25 -1.87 11.18
N LYS A 86 -9.68 -1.70 12.38
CA LYS A 86 -9.15 -2.77 13.24
C LYS A 86 -10.08 -3.98 13.33
N ASP A 87 -11.35 -3.78 13.67
CA ASP A 87 -12.31 -4.87 13.87
C ASP A 87 -12.58 -5.65 12.58
N TYR A 88 -12.62 -4.96 11.44
CA TYR A 88 -12.74 -5.61 10.13
C TYR A 88 -11.47 -6.41 9.80
N CYS A 89 -10.30 -5.84 10.04
CA CYS A 89 -9.02 -6.51 9.81
C CYS A 89 -8.92 -7.80 10.61
N CYS A 90 -9.25 -7.79 11.90
CA CYS A 90 -9.26 -8.99 12.75
C CYS A 90 -10.21 -10.06 12.21
N ARG A 91 -11.48 -9.71 11.90
CA ARG A 91 -12.45 -10.67 11.37
C ARG A 91 -12.07 -11.24 10.00
N ILE A 92 -11.42 -10.43 9.16
CA ILE A 92 -10.89 -10.91 7.87
C ILE A 92 -9.80 -11.95 8.11
N LEU A 93 -8.86 -11.71 9.02
CA LEU A 93 -7.75 -12.61 9.30
C LEU A 93 -8.19 -13.90 10.03
N GLU A 94 -9.33 -13.90 10.71
CA GLU A 94 -9.93 -15.13 11.25
C GLU A 94 -10.28 -16.16 10.17
N LYS A 95 -10.46 -15.72 8.91
CA LYS A 95 -10.95 -16.57 7.82
C LYS A 95 -10.03 -16.58 6.59
N HIS A 96 -9.18 -15.59 6.44
CA HIS A 96 -8.36 -15.38 5.25
C HIS A 96 -6.94 -15.01 5.63
N THR A 97 -5.97 -15.42 4.82
CA THR A 97 -4.55 -15.11 5.05
C THR A 97 -4.14 -13.87 4.27
N LEU A 98 -3.58 -12.86 4.95
CA LEU A 98 -2.88 -11.75 4.28
C LEU A 98 -1.52 -12.24 3.79
N LEU A 99 -1.29 -12.18 2.48
CA LEU A 99 -0.04 -12.61 1.84
C LEU A 99 0.93 -11.46 1.60
N ALA A 100 0.39 -10.30 1.24
CA ALA A 100 1.20 -9.12 0.96
C ALA A 100 0.45 -7.82 1.25
N SER A 101 1.23 -6.81 1.62
CA SER A 101 0.83 -5.41 1.75
C SER A 101 1.78 -4.56 0.91
N ILE A 102 1.27 -3.94 -0.13
CA ILE A 102 2.03 -3.18 -1.12
C ILE A 102 1.61 -1.72 -1.01
N LYS A 103 2.51 -0.87 -0.54
CA LYS A 103 2.31 0.58 -0.46
C LYS A 103 2.45 1.18 -1.85
N MET A 104 1.40 1.82 -2.35
CA MET A 104 1.34 2.37 -3.70
C MET A 104 1.84 3.83 -3.74
N PRO A 105 2.20 4.36 -4.93
CA PRO A 105 2.51 5.79 -5.07
C PRO A 105 1.37 6.69 -4.59
N ILE A 106 1.70 7.78 -3.92
CA ILE A 106 0.70 8.73 -3.40
C ILE A 106 -0.04 9.46 -4.53
N ASP A 107 0.59 9.57 -5.68
CA ASP A 107 0.05 10.20 -6.88
C ASP A 107 -0.68 9.20 -7.83
N LEU A 108 -0.92 7.97 -7.38
CA LEU A 108 -1.59 6.95 -8.18
C LEU A 108 -2.95 7.43 -8.72
N PHE A 109 -3.69 8.23 -7.94
CA PHE A 109 -4.97 8.81 -8.31
C PHE A 109 -4.87 10.33 -8.57
N ILE A 110 -3.75 10.78 -9.15
CA ILE A 110 -3.50 12.20 -9.40
C ILE A 110 -4.68 12.88 -10.13
N GLY A 111 -5.06 14.05 -9.65
CA GLY A 111 -6.22 14.80 -10.19
C GLY A 111 -7.59 14.34 -9.65
N LYS A 112 -7.65 13.26 -8.88
CA LYS A 112 -8.86 12.76 -8.20
C LYS A 112 -8.68 12.74 -6.69
N SER A 113 -7.58 12.22 -6.20
CA SER A 113 -7.28 12.09 -4.77
C SER A 113 -5.77 12.04 -4.57
N SER A 114 -5.29 12.56 -3.43
CA SER A 114 -3.90 12.45 -2.97
C SER A 114 -3.85 11.60 -1.71
N VAL A 115 -4.55 10.45 -1.72
CA VAL A 115 -4.64 9.55 -0.58
C VAL A 115 -3.61 8.43 -0.75
N GLN A 116 -2.82 8.19 0.29
CA GLN A 116 -1.94 7.02 0.34
C GLN A 116 -2.77 5.75 0.35
N THR A 117 -2.51 4.87 -0.60
CA THR A 117 -3.19 3.58 -0.75
C THR A 117 -2.21 2.42 -0.64
N ASN A 118 -2.74 1.27 -0.22
CA ASN A 118 -2.05 -0.01 -0.27
C ASN A 118 -2.87 -1.00 -1.09
N VAL A 119 -2.18 -1.94 -1.73
CA VAL A 119 -2.79 -3.15 -2.25
C VAL A 119 -2.55 -4.26 -1.25
N TYR A 120 -3.64 -4.83 -0.72
CA TYR A 120 -3.60 -6.02 0.12
C TYR A 120 -3.94 -7.25 -0.70
N VAL A 121 -3.11 -8.30 -0.59
CA VAL A 121 -3.30 -9.57 -1.29
C VAL A 121 -3.63 -10.66 -0.28
N PHE A 122 -4.75 -11.36 -0.51
CA PHE A 122 -5.24 -12.40 0.38
C PHE A 122 -5.29 -13.75 -0.31
N ARG A 123 -5.05 -14.82 0.47
CA ARG A 123 -5.50 -16.17 0.18
C ARG A 123 -6.80 -16.42 0.93
N VAL A 124 -7.81 -16.88 0.21
CA VAL A 124 -9.19 -16.99 0.70
C VAL A 124 -9.42 -18.30 1.43
N ASN A 125 -10.24 -18.27 2.48
CA ASN A 125 -10.66 -19.43 3.29
C ASN A 125 -9.52 -20.22 3.96
N GLU A 126 -8.47 -19.52 4.31
CA GLU A 126 -7.42 -20.04 5.19
C GLU A 126 -7.15 -18.97 6.25
N ALA A 127 -7.41 -19.27 7.52
CA ALA A 127 -7.18 -18.34 8.62
C ALA A 127 -5.70 -17.96 8.72
N HIS A 128 -5.42 -16.69 8.94
CA HIS A 128 -4.06 -16.19 9.14
C HIS A 128 -3.50 -16.65 10.49
N LYS A 129 -2.33 -17.27 10.48
CA LYS A 129 -1.63 -17.71 11.69
C LYS A 129 -0.56 -16.68 12.06
N ARG A 130 -0.18 -16.66 13.34
CA ARG A 130 0.84 -15.73 13.86
C ARG A 130 2.22 -15.87 13.22
N ASP A 131 2.52 -17.05 12.68
CA ASP A 131 3.78 -17.39 12.01
C ASP A 131 3.69 -17.28 10.49
N ASP A 132 2.53 -16.95 9.95
CA ASP A 132 2.38 -16.71 8.51
C ASP A 132 3.17 -15.45 8.10
N VAL A 133 4.01 -15.61 7.09
CA VAL A 133 4.84 -14.53 6.56
C VAL A 133 4.03 -13.64 5.63
N VAL A 134 4.02 -12.34 5.93
CA VAL A 134 3.47 -11.29 5.07
C VAL A 134 4.61 -10.57 4.37
N LYS A 135 4.45 -10.31 3.08
CA LYS A 135 5.40 -9.55 2.27
C LYS A 135 5.01 -8.08 2.24
N PHE A 136 5.84 -7.23 2.81
CA PHE A 136 5.65 -5.78 2.83
C PHE A 136 6.50 -5.15 1.74
N ILE A 137 5.87 -4.43 0.82
CA ILE A 137 6.55 -3.84 -0.34
C ILE A 137 6.28 -2.33 -0.35
N ASP A 138 7.32 -1.52 -0.22
CA ASP A 138 7.22 -0.09 -0.47
C ASP A 138 7.37 0.18 -1.99
N PHE A 139 6.25 0.27 -2.67
CA PHE A 139 6.17 0.54 -4.09
C PHE A 139 5.81 2.01 -4.36
N SER A 140 6.20 2.92 -3.45
CA SER A 140 5.98 4.37 -3.59
C SER A 140 6.66 4.94 -4.82
N ASN A 141 7.79 4.36 -5.26
CA ASN A 141 8.39 4.56 -6.57
C ASN A 141 8.08 3.38 -7.47
N ASP A 142 7.05 3.49 -8.30
CA ASP A 142 6.67 2.45 -9.24
C ASP A 142 7.32 2.58 -10.62
N GLY A 143 8.27 3.51 -10.78
CA GLY A 143 8.97 3.77 -12.03
C GLY A 143 8.23 4.71 -12.99
N TYR A 144 6.98 5.09 -12.70
CA TYR A 144 6.24 6.05 -13.51
C TYR A 144 6.30 7.46 -12.94
N THR A 145 6.54 8.44 -13.81
CA THR A 145 6.26 9.85 -13.51
C THR A 145 4.86 10.21 -14.01
N ARG A 146 4.07 10.85 -13.15
CA ARG A 146 2.70 11.28 -13.43
C ARG A 146 2.60 12.79 -13.42
N THR A 147 1.91 13.36 -14.41
CA THR A 147 1.62 14.80 -14.45
C THR A 147 0.13 15.04 -14.61
N ASN A 148 -0.41 15.97 -13.80
CA ASN A 148 -1.80 16.37 -13.90
C ASN A 148 -1.95 17.42 -15.00
N ARG A 149 -2.45 17.03 -16.19
CA ARG A 149 -2.85 17.97 -17.24
C ARG A 149 -4.36 17.89 -17.43
N LYS A 150 -5.02 19.03 -17.35
CA LYS A 150 -6.51 19.14 -17.46
C LYS A 150 -7.12 18.54 -18.72
N LYS A 151 -6.33 18.23 -19.77
CA LYS A 151 -6.83 17.77 -21.08
C LYS A 151 -6.24 16.43 -21.56
N ALA A 152 -5.31 15.82 -20.86
CA ALA A 152 -4.67 14.59 -21.33
C ALA A 152 -4.95 13.45 -20.34
N SER A 153 -5.54 12.39 -20.83
CA SER A 153 -5.83 11.17 -20.06
C SER A 153 -4.60 10.32 -19.72
N ASN A 154 -3.47 10.55 -20.41
CA ASN A 154 -2.28 9.70 -20.28
C ASN A 154 -1.03 10.52 -20.11
N ASN A 155 -0.70 10.86 -18.87
CA ASN A 155 0.56 11.47 -18.51
C ASN A 155 1.46 10.53 -17.69
N LEU A 156 1.38 9.23 -17.98
CA LEU A 156 2.32 8.24 -17.47
C LEU A 156 3.53 8.20 -18.39
N LYS A 157 4.69 8.50 -17.82
CA LYS A 157 5.96 8.33 -18.49
C LYS A 157 6.78 7.31 -17.70
N ASP A 158 7.18 6.23 -18.36
CA ASP A 158 8.14 5.30 -17.78
C ASP A 158 9.49 6.00 -17.69
N THR A 159 9.98 6.18 -16.48
CA THR A 159 11.23 6.88 -16.16
C THR A 159 12.24 6.01 -15.44
N ASP A 160 11.80 4.87 -14.91
CA ASP A 160 12.64 3.96 -14.14
C ASP A 160 12.10 2.52 -14.17
N HIS A 161 12.15 1.88 -15.34
CA HIS A 161 11.82 0.46 -15.52
C HIS A 161 10.44 0.07 -14.95
N ALA A 162 9.43 0.91 -15.16
CA ALA A 162 8.13 0.74 -14.51
C ALA A 162 7.49 -0.63 -14.79
N LYS A 163 7.53 -1.11 -16.03
CA LYS A 163 6.95 -2.41 -16.38
C LYS A 163 7.63 -3.56 -15.66
N GLU A 164 8.96 -3.52 -15.62
CA GLU A 164 9.78 -4.52 -14.96
C GLU A 164 9.57 -4.49 -13.45
N ARG A 165 9.48 -3.30 -12.84
CA ARG A 165 9.15 -3.12 -11.41
C ARG A 165 7.77 -3.70 -11.06
N TYR A 166 6.75 -3.47 -11.88
CA TYR A 166 5.42 -4.07 -11.67
C TYR A 166 5.47 -5.60 -11.77
N GLN A 167 6.23 -6.14 -12.74
CA GLN A 167 6.42 -7.60 -12.84
C GLN A 167 7.15 -8.15 -11.63
N GLU A 168 8.19 -7.46 -11.17
CA GLU A 168 8.94 -7.87 -9.97
C GLU A 168 8.05 -7.88 -8.72
N VAL A 169 7.16 -6.91 -8.52
CA VAL A 169 6.20 -6.93 -7.40
C VAL A 169 5.34 -8.20 -7.45
N VAL A 170 4.86 -8.60 -8.62
CA VAL A 170 4.11 -9.86 -8.79
C VAL A 170 4.97 -11.06 -8.41
N ASP A 171 6.21 -11.08 -8.85
CA ASP A 171 7.15 -12.18 -8.58
C ASP A 171 7.56 -12.22 -7.09
N LEU A 172 7.75 -11.07 -6.46
CA LEU A 172 8.01 -10.98 -5.01
C LEU A 172 6.83 -11.50 -4.18
N VAL A 173 5.60 -11.15 -4.56
CA VAL A 173 4.40 -11.68 -3.88
C VAL A 173 4.31 -13.20 -4.03
N ARG A 174 4.67 -13.76 -5.17
CA ARG A 174 4.57 -15.20 -5.45
C ARG A 174 5.74 -16.00 -4.88
N PHE A 175 6.96 -15.52 -5.04
CA PHE A 175 8.19 -16.28 -4.85
C PHE A 175 9.11 -15.73 -3.75
N GLY A 176 8.82 -14.54 -3.21
CA GLY A 176 9.58 -13.92 -2.12
C GLY A 176 10.90 -13.28 -2.55
N LYS A 177 11.76 -13.01 -1.59
CA LYS A 177 13.00 -12.23 -1.70
C LYS A 177 13.94 -12.64 -2.83
N ASN A 178 13.93 -13.89 -3.26
CA ASN A 178 14.79 -14.40 -4.33
C ASN A 178 14.54 -13.75 -5.70
N LYS A 179 13.47 -12.96 -5.83
CA LYS A 179 13.11 -12.22 -7.04
C LYS A 179 13.44 -10.74 -6.98
N LEU A 180 14.09 -10.29 -5.93
CA LEU A 180 14.50 -8.90 -5.76
C LEU A 180 15.59 -8.52 -6.76
N HIS A 181 15.31 -7.51 -7.60
CA HIS A 181 16.22 -7.04 -8.66
C HIS A 181 16.18 -5.53 -8.87
N TYR A 182 15.04 -4.94 -9.22
CA TYR A 182 14.82 -3.50 -9.39
C TYR A 182 14.47 -2.80 -8.08
N LEU A 183 13.72 -3.49 -7.20
CA LEU A 183 13.47 -3.03 -5.85
C LEU A 183 14.67 -3.36 -4.96
N THR A 184 14.84 -2.59 -3.91
CA THR A 184 15.94 -2.73 -2.93
C THR A 184 15.48 -3.46 -1.67
N GLU A 185 16.42 -3.91 -0.85
CA GLU A 185 16.11 -4.49 0.47
C GLU A 185 15.44 -3.49 1.44
N LYS A 186 15.47 -2.18 1.15
CA LYS A 186 14.74 -1.17 1.91
C LYS A 186 13.27 -1.08 1.51
N GLU A 187 12.97 -1.51 0.28
CA GLU A 187 11.62 -1.50 -0.28
C GLU A 187 10.90 -2.85 -0.11
N TYR A 188 11.60 -3.90 0.31
CA TYR A 188 11.03 -5.23 0.53
C TYR A 188 11.36 -5.77 1.91
N TYR A 189 10.33 -6.21 2.63
CA TYR A 189 10.45 -6.79 3.95
C TYR A 189 9.50 -7.98 4.12
N GLU A 190 9.96 -9.05 4.75
CA GLU A 190 9.15 -10.18 5.16
C GLU A 190 9.01 -10.16 6.68
N GLY A 191 7.79 -10.16 7.17
CA GLY A 191 7.49 -10.11 8.58
C GLY A 191 6.18 -10.82 8.91
N THR A 192 5.86 -10.89 10.20
CA THR A 192 4.60 -11.46 10.70
C THR A 192 3.71 -10.36 11.23
N ILE A 193 2.41 -10.62 11.27
CA ILE A 193 1.42 -9.76 11.90
C ILE A 193 0.68 -10.52 12.99
N ASP A 194 0.13 -9.79 13.97
CA ASP A 194 -0.78 -10.38 14.94
C ASP A 194 -2.21 -10.33 14.40
N PRO A 195 -2.86 -11.48 14.13
CA PRO A 195 -4.23 -11.51 13.63
C PRO A 195 -5.25 -10.79 14.51
N GLN A 196 -4.93 -10.60 15.80
CA GLN A 196 -5.80 -9.92 16.77
C GLN A 196 -5.49 -8.41 16.90
N ASN A 197 -4.39 -7.93 16.29
CA ASN A 197 -4.02 -6.52 16.36
C ASN A 197 -4.83 -5.67 15.37
N GLY A 198 -4.95 -6.09 14.10
CA GLY A 198 -5.71 -5.39 13.05
C GLY A 198 -5.20 -3.98 12.70
N SER A 199 -3.99 -3.61 13.13
CA SER A 199 -3.38 -2.29 12.87
C SER A 199 -1.94 -2.34 12.38
N ASP A 200 -1.40 -3.53 12.13
CA ASP A 200 -0.02 -3.81 11.76
C ASP A 200 0.17 -4.31 10.33
N TRP A 201 -0.81 -4.05 9.46
CA TRP A 201 -0.76 -4.47 8.05
C TRP A 201 0.16 -3.64 7.17
N ASN A 202 0.74 -2.55 7.69
CA ASN A 202 1.56 -1.61 6.93
C ASN A 202 2.97 -1.47 7.54
N GLN A 203 3.64 -2.61 7.72
CA GLN A 203 5.01 -2.61 8.20
C GLN A 203 5.97 -2.17 7.07
N ALA A 204 7.13 -1.67 7.48
CA ALA A 204 8.22 -1.32 6.58
C ALA A 204 9.48 -2.09 6.99
N ALA A 205 10.44 -2.19 6.07
CA ALA A 205 11.75 -2.75 6.39
C ALA A 205 12.36 -2.02 7.60
N PRO A 206 12.91 -2.74 8.58
CA PRO A 206 13.58 -2.13 9.71
C PRO A 206 14.71 -1.21 9.23
N ILE A 207 14.74 0.01 9.76
CA ILE A 207 15.83 0.94 9.48
C ILE A 207 16.98 0.58 10.42
N ASP A 208 18.16 0.27 9.88
CA ASP A 208 19.36 0.15 10.69
C ASP A 208 19.73 1.55 11.22
N THR A 209 19.45 1.77 12.49
CA THR A 209 19.73 3.02 13.19
C THR A 209 21.13 3.05 13.83
N LYS A 210 21.96 2.03 13.62
CA LYS A 210 23.33 2.04 14.12
C LYS A 210 24.11 3.16 13.45
N PRO A 211 24.75 4.05 14.26
CA PRO A 211 25.55 5.12 13.71
C PRO A 211 26.69 4.56 12.86
N THR A 212 26.86 5.10 11.68
CA THR A 212 28.00 4.79 10.81
C THR A 212 29.21 5.65 11.16
N LEU A 213 30.39 5.27 10.68
CA LEU A 213 31.59 6.12 10.81
C LEU A 213 31.38 7.53 10.18
N ALA A 214 30.56 7.62 9.15
CA ALA A 214 30.21 8.90 8.52
C ALA A 214 29.37 9.78 9.46
N ASP A 215 28.43 9.19 10.18
CA ASP A 215 27.59 9.89 11.17
C ASP A 215 28.44 10.41 12.32
N PHE A 216 29.38 9.61 12.84
CA PHE A 216 30.34 10.06 13.85
C PHE A 216 31.20 11.20 13.35
N LYS A 217 31.77 11.09 12.13
CA LYS A 217 32.58 12.17 11.55
C LYS A 217 31.78 13.46 11.39
N LYS A 218 30.54 13.36 10.91
CA LYS A 218 29.64 14.50 10.78
C LYS A 218 29.37 15.15 12.13
N THR A 219 29.00 14.37 13.14
CA THR A 219 28.72 14.87 14.50
C THR A 219 29.93 15.60 15.09
N VAL A 220 31.13 15.05 14.93
CA VAL A 220 32.36 15.70 15.40
C VAL A 220 32.63 16.99 14.63
N SER A 221 32.45 17.01 13.31
CA SER A 221 32.63 18.20 12.49
C SER A 221 31.62 19.30 12.87
N ASP A 222 30.36 18.94 13.06
CA ASP A 222 29.30 19.88 13.45
C ASP A 222 29.57 20.47 14.85
N TYR A 223 30.05 19.64 15.80
CA TYR A 223 30.42 20.09 17.13
C TYR A 223 31.62 21.06 17.10
N LEU A 224 32.67 20.74 16.32
CA LEU A 224 33.82 21.63 16.16
C LEU A 224 33.42 22.95 15.53
N ALA A 225 32.57 22.94 14.51
CA ALA A 225 32.09 24.17 13.88
C ALA A 225 31.28 25.03 14.87
N TRP A 226 30.47 24.40 15.72
CA TRP A 226 29.72 25.09 16.77
C TRP A 226 30.67 25.71 17.83
N GLU A 227 31.68 24.97 18.31
CA GLU A 227 32.68 25.47 19.27
C GLU A 227 33.47 26.66 18.70
N VAL A 228 33.94 26.54 17.45
CA VAL A 228 34.65 27.65 16.77
C VAL A 228 33.75 28.88 16.67
N SER A 229 32.48 28.71 16.28
CA SER A 229 31.50 29.80 16.23
C SER A 229 31.31 30.49 17.59
N ASN A 230 31.27 29.70 18.68
CA ASN A 230 31.16 30.26 20.03
C ASN A 230 32.39 31.03 20.48
N ILE A 231 33.60 30.55 20.14
CA ILE A 231 34.86 31.26 20.45
C ILE A 231 34.89 32.58 19.72
N LEU A 232 34.57 32.58 18.42
CA LEU A 232 34.57 33.81 17.62
C LEU A 232 33.54 34.85 18.13
N LYS A 233 32.35 34.39 18.56
CA LYS A 233 31.37 35.30 19.17
C LYS A 233 31.82 35.88 20.49
N LYS A 234 32.51 35.15 21.33
CA LYS A 234 33.08 35.67 22.57
C LYS A 234 34.16 36.70 22.30
N GLN A 235 35.04 36.45 21.35
CA GLN A 235 36.09 37.42 20.98
C GLN A 235 35.50 38.70 20.44
N SER A 236 34.44 38.66 19.60
CA SER A 236 33.79 39.85 19.10
C SER A 236 33.08 40.67 20.19
N SER A 237 32.52 40.02 21.22
CA SER A 237 31.89 40.72 22.38
C SER A 237 32.94 41.39 23.28
N ASP A 238 34.10 40.75 23.48
CA ASP A 238 35.19 41.31 24.28
C ASP A 238 35.87 42.51 23.61
N GLU A 239 35.89 42.58 22.26
CA GLU A 239 36.39 43.72 21.51
C GLU A 239 35.44 44.93 21.55
N GLU A 240 34.12 44.72 21.55
CA GLU A 240 33.11 45.79 21.68
C GLU A 240 33.12 46.44 23.06
N ASP A 241 33.34 45.65 24.12
CA ASP A 241 33.44 46.15 25.50
C ASP A 241 34.79 46.88 25.76
N GLY A 242 35.82 46.62 24.99
CA GLY A 242 37.13 47.26 25.08
C GLY A 242 37.26 48.65 24.42
N LEU A 243 36.33 49.02 23.52
CA LEU A 243 36.31 50.30 22.79
C LEU A 243 35.48 51.41 23.46
N GLY A 244 34.90 51.11 24.61
CA GLY A 244 34.02 52.02 25.37
C GLY A 244 34.66 52.66 26.63
N LYS A 245 35.97 52.77 26.71
CA LYS A 245 36.67 53.50 27.80
C LYS A 245 37.50 54.65 27.24
#